data_1d93b1d716d8bb0a8334f6fc87983436
#
_entry.id   1d93b1d716d8bb0a8334f6fc87983436
#
_cell.length_a   1.000
_cell.length_b   1.000
_cell.length_c   1.000
_cell.angle_alpha   90.00
_cell.angle_beta   90.00
_cell.angle_gamma   90.00
#
_symmetry.space_group_name_H-M   'P 1'
#
loop_
_entity.id
_entity.type
_entity.pdbx_description
1 polymer ?
#
loop_
_entity_poly.entity_id
_entity_poly.type
_entity_poly.pdbx_seq_one_letter_code
_entity_poly.pdbx_strand_id
1 'polypeptide(L)'
;MSQPVQVTIYGQPYTVRSEDNPERVMRLAERVDELMKEIANRGVIDSNRAAVLACLHMADELDRLSMELSVIKQVPEARQKLTDLLHLLDEELK
;
A
#
# COMPACT_ATOMS: atom_id res chain seq x y z
N MET A 1 19.34 -8.41 -5.66
CA MET A 1 19.19 -9.54 -4.72
C MET A 1 18.11 -9.24 -3.72
N SER A 2 17.25 -10.21 -3.45
CA SER A 2 16.24 -10.02 -2.43
C SER A 2 16.87 -10.06 -1.05
N GLN A 3 16.49 -9.11 -0.22
CA GLN A 3 16.97 -9.01 1.16
C GLN A 3 15.81 -9.24 2.12
N PRO A 4 16.04 -9.95 3.23
CA PRO A 4 15.01 -10.07 4.25
C PRO A 4 14.93 -8.75 5.01
N VAL A 5 13.71 -8.21 5.11
CA VAL A 5 13.44 -6.99 5.86
C VAL A 5 12.48 -7.36 6.99
N GLN A 6 12.90 -7.06 8.21
CA GLN A 6 12.08 -7.37 9.37
C GLN A 6 11.20 -6.17 9.71
N VAL A 7 9.90 -6.41 9.79
CA VAL A 7 8.91 -5.38 10.11
C VAL A 7 8.00 -5.85 11.23
N THR A 8 7.43 -4.90 11.95
CA THR A 8 6.46 -5.21 13.00
C THR A 8 5.14 -4.57 12.62
N ILE A 9 4.10 -5.38 12.54
CA ILE A 9 2.75 -4.91 12.20
C ILE A 9 1.81 -5.38 13.29
N TYR A 10 1.14 -4.45 13.94
CA TYR A 10 0.19 -4.71 15.01
C TYR A 10 0.78 -5.61 16.10
N GLY A 11 2.02 -5.31 16.49
CA GLY A 11 2.73 -6.03 17.53
C GLY A 11 3.33 -7.37 17.11
N GLN A 12 3.16 -7.79 15.86
CA GLN A 12 3.69 -9.05 15.37
C GLN A 12 4.87 -8.83 14.42
N PRO A 13 5.96 -9.57 14.60
CA PRO A 13 7.10 -9.46 13.69
C PRO A 13 6.89 -10.29 12.43
N TYR A 14 7.30 -9.73 11.31
CA TYR A 14 7.24 -10.41 10.02
C TYR A 14 8.55 -10.17 9.27
N THR A 15 8.96 -11.16 8.50
CA THR A 15 10.11 -11.03 7.61
C THR A 15 9.60 -11.01 6.18
N VAL A 16 9.87 -9.92 5.49
CA VAL A 16 9.44 -9.74 4.10
C VAL A 16 10.68 -9.69 3.21
N ARG A 17 10.69 -10.50 2.17
CA ARG A 17 11.76 -10.45 1.20
C ARG A 17 11.43 -9.40 0.14
N SER A 18 12.36 -8.50 -0.08
CA SER A 18 12.17 -7.41 -1.04
C SER A 18 13.44 -7.20 -1.84
N GLU A 19 13.27 -6.96 -3.13
CA GLU A 19 14.37 -6.56 -4.00
C GLU A 19 14.52 -5.05 -4.02
N ASP A 20 13.56 -4.36 -3.43
CA ASP A 20 13.52 -2.90 -3.33
C ASP A 20 14.27 -2.40 -2.12
N ASN A 21 14.27 -1.08 -1.97
CA ASN A 21 14.81 -0.39 -0.84
C ASN A 21 14.11 -0.85 0.45
N PRO A 22 14.87 -1.34 1.44
CA PRO A 22 14.30 -1.77 2.73
C PRO A 22 13.48 -0.67 3.41
N GLU A 23 13.86 0.58 3.26
CA GLU A 23 13.14 1.71 3.85
C GLU A 23 11.72 1.82 3.30
N ARG A 24 11.55 1.49 2.03
CA ARG A 24 10.21 1.50 1.41
C ARG A 24 9.31 0.44 2.05
N VAL A 25 9.84 -0.76 2.24
CA VAL A 25 9.10 -1.85 2.88
C VAL A 25 8.71 -1.46 4.30
N MET A 26 9.62 -0.83 5.02
CA MET A 26 9.35 -0.37 6.39
C MET A 26 8.25 0.68 6.43
N ARG A 27 8.24 1.61 5.47
CA ARG A 27 7.17 2.62 5.39
C ARG A 27 5.81 1.98 5.10
N LEU A 28 5.78 1.00 4.21
CA LEU A 28 4.55 0.29 3.88
C LEU A 28 4.01 -0.47 5.09
N ALA A 29 4.92 -1.13 5.82
CA ALA A 29 4.54 -1.85 7.03
C ALA A 29 4.02 -0.90 8.11
N GLU A 30 4.64 0.25 8.27
CA GLU A 30 4.19 1.27 9.22
C GLU A 30 2.81 1.77 8.88
N ARG A 31 2.51 1.95 7.60
CA ARG A 31 1.19 2.38 7.17
C ARG A 31 0.12 1.34 7.48
N VAL A 32 0.42 0.07 7.26
CA VAL A 32 -0.49 -1.01 7.61
C VAL A 32 -0.72 -1.06 9.12
N ASP A 33 0.36 -0.93 9.89
CA ASP A 33 0.31 -0.93 11.35
C ASP A 33 -0.60 0.20 11.87
N GLU A 34 -0.41 1.41 11.36
CA GLU A 34 -1.21 2.57 11.74
C GLU A 34 -2.69 2.37 11.42
N LEU A 35 -2.97 1.84 10.24
CA LEU A 35 -4.35 1.61 9.81
C LEU A 35 -5.04 0.57 10.69
N MET A 36 -4.34 -0.51 11.01
CA MET A 36 -4.88 -1.54 11.90
C MET A 36 -5.16 -0.98 13.30
N LYS A 37 -4.27 -0.11 13.80
CA LYS A 37 -4.47 0.53 15.09
C LYS A 37 -5.66 1.47 15.09
N GLU A 38 -5.86 2.22 14.01
CA GLU A 38 -7.04 3.07 13.87
C GLU A 38 -8.34 2.25 13.91
N ILE A 39 -8.34 1.13 13.20
CA ILE A 39 -9.50 0.24 13.16
C ILE A 39 -9.75 -0.35 14.55
N ALA A 40 -8.69 -0.75 15.23
CA ALA A 40 -8.79 -1.27 16.60
C ALA A 40 -9.36 -0.22 17.56
N ASN A 41 -8.98 1.02 17.41
CA ASN A 41 -9.49 2.13 18.22
C ASN A 41 -10.99 2.37 18.04
N ARG A 42 -11.54 1.91 16.92
CA ARG A 42 -12.98 2.02 16.66
C ARG A 42 -13.76 0.83 17.22
N GLY A 43 -13.10 -0.04 17.98
CA GLY A 43 -13.73 -1.14 18.67
C GLY A 43 -13.45 -2.52 18.08
N VAL A 44 -12.69 -2.62 17.01
CA VAL A 44 -12.32 -3.90 16.39
C VAL A 44 -10.99 -4.37 16.99
N ILE A 45 -11.06 -5.15 18.04
CA ILE A 45 -9.88 -5.58 18.80
C ILE A 45 -9.20 -6.80 18.17
N ASP A 46 -9.97 -7.67 17.53
CA ASP A 46 -9.44 -8.89 16.91
C ASP A 46 -8.53 -8.54 15.73
N SER A 47 -7.28 -9.04 15.78
CA SER A 47 -6.28 -8.73 14.78
C SER A 47 -6.66 -9.23 13.39
N ASN A 48 -7.32 -10.38 13.29
CA ASN A 48 -7.79 -10.89 12.00
C ASN A 48 -8.81 -9.95 11.36
N ARG A 49 -9.77 -9.49 12.14
CA ARG A 49 -10.78 -8.56 11.64
C ARG A 49 -10.17 -7.22 11.28
N ALA A 50 -9.25 -6.74 12.11
CA ALA A 50 -8.55 -5.49 11.84
C ALA A 50 -7.78 -5.57 10.52
N ALA A 51 -7.10 -6.70 10.27
CA ALA A 51 -6.35 -6.91 9.04
C ALA A 51 -7.27 -6.96 7.83
N VAL A 52 -8.40 -7.66 7.92
CA VAL A 52 -9.36 -7.77 6.82
C VAL A 52 -9.96 -6.40 6.51
N LEU A 53 -10.33 -5.64 7.54
CA LEU A 53 -10.88 -4.29 7.35
C LEU A 53 -9.83 -3.33 6.79
N ALA A 54 -8.57 -3.48 7.22
CA ALA A 54 -7.46 -2.70 6.66
C ALA A 54 -7.29 -3.01 5.17
N CYS A 55 -7.35 -4.29 4.79
CA CYS A 55 -7.27 -4.68 3.38
C CYS A 55 -8.43 -4.09 2.57
N LEU A 56 -9.62 -4.13 3.12
CA LEU A 56 -10.80 -3.57 2.46
C LEU A 56 -10.65 -2.06 2.28
N HIS A 57 -10.16 -1.37 3.29
CA HIS A 57 -9.91 0.06 3.22
C HIS A 57 -8.88 0.40 2.13
N MET A 58 -7.80 -0.37 2.09
CA MET A 58 -6.76 -0.19 1.07
C MET A 58 -7.27 -0.46 -0.33
N ALA A 59 -8.09 -1.50 -0.48
CA ALA A 59 -8.71 -1.82 -1.76
C ALA A 59 -9.62 -0.69 -2.22
N ASP A 60 -10.38 -0.10 -1.30
CA ASP A 60 -11.24 1.05 -1.60
C ASP A 60 -10.40 2.25 -2.05
N GLU A 61 -9.30 2.53 -1.38
CA GLU A 61 -8.40 3.62 -1.77
C GLU A 61 -7.81 3.38 -3.17
N LEU A 62 -7.41 2.14 -3.46
CA LEU A 62 -6.89 1.80 -4.77
C LEU A 62 -7.95 1.98 -5.85
N ASP A 63 -9.17 1.60 -5.56
CA ASP A 63 -10.29 1.75 -6.50
C ASP A 63 -10.56 3.22 -6.79
N ARG A 64 -10.61 4.05 -5.76
CA ARG A 64 -10.81 5.50 -5.91
C ARG A 64 -9.69 6.14 -6.72
N LEU A 65 -8.46 5.76 -6.41
CA LEU A 65 -7.30 6.27 -7.14
C LEU A 65 -7.35 5.86 -8.60
N SER A 66 -7.74 4.63 -8.88
CA SER A 66 -7.92 4.12 -10.24
C SER A 66 -8.97 4.91 -11.00
N MET A 67 -10.07 5.27 -10.35
CA MET A 67 -11.12 6.09 -10.94
C MET A 67 -10.63 7.50 -11.25
N GLU A 68 -9.88 8.11 -10.33
CA GLU A 68 -9.28 9.43 -10.54
C GLU A 68 -8.33 9.42 -11.72
N LEU A 69 -7.48 8.39 -11.83
CA LEU A 69 -6.56 8.24 -12.95
C LEU A 69 -7.31 8.06 -14.26
N SER A 70 -8.43 7.35 -14.24
CA SER A 70 -9.27 7.15 -15.42
C SER A 70 -9.81 8.48 -15.94
N VAL A 71 -10.23 9.38 -15.03
CA VAL A 71 -10.68 10.72 -15.41
C VAL A 71 -9.54 11.53 -16.02
N ILE A 72 -8.36 11.48 -15.41
CA ILE A 72 -7.18 12.20 -15.89
C ILE A 72 -6.78 11.72 -17.31
N LYS A 73 -6.95 10.45 -17.60
CA LYS A 73 -6.65 9.87 -18.91
C LYS A 73 -7.44 10.51 -20.06
N GLN A 74 -8.54 11.17 -19.76
CA GLN A 74 -9.35 11.82 -20.79
C GLN A 74 -8.76 13.17 -21.23
N VAL A 75 -7.76 13.69 -20.51
CA VAL A 75 -7.07 14.94 -20.85
C VAL A 75 -5.75 14.60 -21.52
N PRO A 76 -5.51 15.01 -22.77
CA PRO A 76 -4.32 14.60 -23.53
C PRO A 76 -3.00 14.89 -22.84
N GLU A 77 -2.82 16.08 -22.27
CA GLU A 77 -1.59 16.43 -21.57
C GLU A 77 -1.38 15.62 -20.31
N ALA A 78 -2.45 15.42 -19.55
CA ALA A 78 -2.41 14.61 -18.34
C ALA A 78 -2.18 13.14 -18.68
N ARG A 79 -2.68 12.69 -19.84
CA ARG A 79 -2.48 11.32 -20.30
C ARG A 79 -1.00 10.99 -20.47
N GLN A 80 -0.22 11.89 -21.03
CA GLN A 80 1.20 11.65 -21.22
C GLN A 80 1.93 11.55 -19.89
N LYS A 81 1.66 12.47 -18.96
CA LYS A 81 2.26 12.45 -17.63
C LYS A 81 1.87 11.19 -16.86
N LEU A 82 0.62 10.77 -17.01
CA LEU A 82 0.11 9.58 -16.37
C LEU A 82 0.80 8.33 -16.91
N THR A 83 0.99 8.26 -18.22
CA THR A 83 1.69 7.14 -18.85
C THR A 83 3.10 7.01 -18.31
N ASP A 84 3.81 8.12 -18.17
CA ASP A 84 5.16 8.14 -17.63
C ASP A 84 5.18 7.67 -16.17
N LEU A 85 4.22 8.13 -15.37
CA LEU A 85 4.12 7.75 -13.97
C LEU A 85 3.80 6.26 -13.81
N LEU A 86 2.86 5.75 -14.60
CA LEU A 86 2.48 4.34 -14.57
C LEU A 86 3.65 3.45 -14.98
N HIS A 87 4.46 3.91 -15.93
CA HIS A 87 5.64 3.17 -16.37
C HIS A 87 6.65 3.04 -15.22
N LEU A 88 6.85 4.13 -14.46
CA LEU A 88 7.71 4.11 -13.28
C LEU A 88 7.21 3.15 -12.22
N LEU A 89 5.91 3.18 -11.93
CA LEU A 89 5.30 2.30 -10.95
C LEU A 89 5.41 0.84 -11.36
N ASP A 90 5.20 0.58 -12.65
CA ASP A 90 5.31 -0.78 -13.17
C ASP A 90 6.72 -1.33 -13.00
N GLU A 91 7.73 -0.51 -13.21
CA GLU A 91 9.11 -0.92 -12.99
C GLU A 91 9.40 -1.21 -11.53
N GLU A 92 8.82 -0.45 -10.60
CA GLU A 92 9.00 -0.67 -9.16
C GLU A 92 8.32 -1.95 -8.68
N LEU A 93 7.21 -2.33 -9.31
CA LEU A 93 6.44 -3.49 -8.90
C LEU A 93 6.97 -4.81 -9.46
N LYS A 94 7.90 -4.75 -10.37
CA LYS A 94 8.52 -5.97 -10.94
C LYS A 94 9.53 -6.62 -9.98
#